data_e2f08d0ba81e7be18b9bc97a1b36e507
#
_entry.id   e2f08d0ba81e7be18b9bc97a1b36e507
#
_cell.length_a   1.000
_cell.length_b   1.000
_cell.length_c   1.000
_cell.angle_alpha   90.00
_cell.angle_beta   90.00
_cell.angle_gamma   90.00
#
_symmetry.space_group_name_H-M   'P 1'
#
loop_
_entity.id
_entity.type
_entity.pdbx_description
1 polymer ?
#
loop_
_entity_poly.entity_id
_entity_poly.type
_entity_poly.pdbx_seq_one_letter_code
_entity_poly.pdbx_strand_id
1 'polypeptide(L)'
;MAKRKVKSAKQFDPSKYVGATKFQTRFRPVCRFFFTRLWKFSLEGFEQIPTTGPAILCANHISFLDSVFLLTYSPRNMSVVGKSEYMDSFKTRWLFTKIGMIPLDRSGGENATAAMSSVEAVLSRGELFGIFPEGTRSRDGRLYKGRTGAARLALKFGCPVFPVGITGTSEIMKPDTVMPKFGKRCKIVIGEPIDTQKYLSRADSPEVLRELTDEIMVRIQALTKQEYVYDYAPRRSSTNRT
;
A
#
# COMPACT_ATOMS: atom_id res chain seq x y z
N MET A 1 40.59 0.01 14.91
CA MET A 1 39.41 0.23 14.04
C MET A 1 38.70 -1.08 13.79
N ALA A 2 37.62 -1.37 14.47
CA ALA A 2 36.86 -2.63 14.37
C ALA A 2 35.89 -2.53 13.19
N LYS A 3 36.10 -3.31 12.16
CA LYS A 3 35.16 -3.47 11.02
C LYS A 3 33.88 -4.13 11.54
N ARG A 4 32.81 -3.35 11.67
CA ARG A 4 31.47 -3.85 11.98
C ARG A 4 31.04 -4.78 10.83
N LYS A 5 31.06 -6.10 11.06
CA LYS A 5 30.50 -7.09 10.11
C LYS A 5 29.03 -6.73 9.88
N VAL A 6 28.69 -6.26 8.70
CA VAL A 6 27.32 -6.15 8.22
C VAL A 6 26.81 -7.59 8.15
N LYS A 7 25.92 -7.97 9.09
CA LYS A 7 25.22 -9.25 9.00
C LYS A 7 24.40 -9.20 7.71
N SER A 8 24.69 -10.10 6.77
CA SER A 8 23.92 -10.27 5.56
C SER A 8 22.45 -10.45 5.97
N ALA A 9 21.58 -9.55 5.55
CA ALA A 9 20.16 -9.73 5.72
C ALA A 9 19.79 -11.08 5.09
N LYS A 10 19.14 -11.97 5.84
CA LYS A 10 18.66 -13.24 5.29
C LYS A 10 17.79 -12.88 4.09
N GLN A 11 18.18 -13.35 2.92
CA GLN A 11 17.50 -13.13 1.67
C GLN A 11 16.02 -13.47 1.83
N PHE A 12 15.15 -12.53 1.45
CA PHE A 12 13.70 -12.73 1.50
C PHE A 12 13.33 -13.88 0.55
N ASP A 13 12.69 -14.90 1.07
CA ASP A 13 12.22 -16.04 0.29
C ASP A 13 10.70 -15.86 0.01
N PRO A 14 10.32 -15.50 -1.23
CA PRO A 14 8.91 -15.28 -1.58
C PRO A 14 8.04 -16.52 -1.40
N SER A 15 8.63 -17.74 -1.51
CA SER A 15 7.89 -19.00 -1.36
C SER A 15 7.34 -19.20 0.06
N LYS A 16 7.94 -18.54 1.05
CA LYS A 16 7.51 -18.53 2.45
C LYS A 16 6.46 -17.48 2.77
N TYR A 17 6.14 -16.61 1.82
CA TYR A 17 5.10 -15.61 2.00
C TYR A 17 3.72 -16.23 1.75
N VAL A 18 2.93 -16.34 2.80
CA VAL A 18 1.63 -17.04 2.79
C VAL A 18 0.44 -16.10 2.50
N GLY A 19 0.72 -14.81 2.25
CA GLY A 19 -0.34 -13.80 2.09
C GLY A 19 -0.99 -13.41 3.43
N ALA A 20 -2.17 -12.79 3.34
CA ALA A 20 -2.91 -12.39 4.53
C ALA A 20 -3.41 -13.64 5.29
N THR A 21 -2.99 -13.78 6.54
CA THR A 21 -3.20 -14.99 7.34
C THR A 21 -4.52 -14.95 8.12
N LYS A 22 -4.95 -16.09 8.67
CA LYS A 22 -6.05 -16.17 9.64
C LYS A 22 -5.84 -15.23 10.85
N PHE A 23 -4.61 -14.87 11.16
CA PHE A 23 -4.29 -13.88 12.18
C PHE A 23 -4.88 -12.51 11.85
N GLN A 24 -4.75 -12.04 10.60
CA GLN A 24 -5.33 -10.77 10.17
C GLN A 24 -6.85 -10.77 10.39
N THR A 25 -7.54 -11.85 10.01
CA THR A 25 -9.00 -11.97 10.21
C THR A 25 -9.40 -11.87 11.67
N ARG A 26 -8.67 -12.53 12.57
CA ARG A 26 -8.98 -12.54 14.00
C ARG A 26 -8.58 -11.23 14.71
N PHE A 27 -7.52 -10.57 14.23
CA PHE A 27 -6.97 -9.39 14.88
C PHE A 27 -7.68 -8.09 14.45
N ARG A 28 -8.26 -8.05 13.25
CA ARG A 28 -8.99 -6.86 12.75
C ARG A 28 -10.11 -6.36 13.68
N PRO A 29 -11.01 -7.19 14.21
CA PRO A 29 -12.04 -6.69 15.13
C PRO A 29 -11.46 -6.02 16.38
N VAL A 30 -10.37 -6.58 16.91
CA VAL A 30 -9.66 -6.01 18.06
C VAL A 30 -9.08 -4.64 17.70
N CYS A 31 -8.39 -4.52 16.57
CA CYS A 31 -7.87 -3.24 16.10
C CYS A 31 -9.00 -2.22 15.87
N ARG A 32 -10.11 -2.63 15.23
CA ARG A 32 -11.27 -1.75 15.00
C ARG A 32 -11.83 -1.21 16.31
N PHE A 33 -12.00 -2.08 17.31
CA PHE A 33 -12.49 -1.69 18.64
C PHE A 33 -11.62 -0.60 19.29
N PHE A 34 -10.29 -0.77 19.29
CA PHE A 34 -9.38 0.22 19.85
C PHE A 34 -9.30 1.48 19.00
N PHE A 35 -9.19 1.36 17.68
CA PHE A 35 -9.00 2.50 16.80
C PHE A 35 -10.22 3.43 16.78
N THR A 36 -11.44 2.88 16.81
CA THR A 36 -12.67 3.70 16.88
C THR A 36 -12.82 4.45 18.21
N ARG A 37 -12.11 4.05 19.26
CA ARG A 37 -12.07 4.79 20.52
C ARG A 37 -10.97 5.86 20.55
N LEU A 38 -9.90 5.63 19.84
CA LEU A 38 -8.75 6.54 19.80
C LEU A 38 -8.93 7.64 18.76
N TRP A 39 -9.63 7.37 17.65
CA TRP A 39 -9.82 8.27 16.52
C TRP A 39 -11.23 8.21 15.96
N LYS A 40 -11.63 9.29 15.28
CA LYS A 40 -12.94 9.38 14.63
C LYS A 40 -12.83 8.99 13.16
N PHE A 41 -13.45 7.88 12.77
CA PHE A 41 -13.43 7.40 11.39
C PHE A 41 -14.70 7.77 10.62
N SER A 42 -14.51 8.16 9.34
CA SER A 42 -15.54 8.17 8.30
C SER A 42 -15.09 7.18 7.22
N LEU A 43 -15.88 6.15 6.97
CA LEU A 43 -15.59 5.04 6.07
C LEU A 43 -16.69 4.97 5.02
N GLU A 44 -16.34 5.12 3.74
CA GLU A 44 -17.30 5.20 2.63
C GLU A 44 -16.89 4.26 1.50
N GLY A 45 -17.83 3.62 0.82
CA GLY A 45 -17.64 2.82 -0.39
C GLY A 45 -17.00 1.44 -0.18
N PHE A 46 -16.81 0.96 1.05
CA PHE A 46 -16.19 -0.33 1.33
C PHE A 46 -17.03 -1.52 0.85
N GLU A 47 -18.34 -1.33 0.70
CA GLU A 47 -19.28 -2.29 0.14
C GLU A 47 -19.05 -2.58 -1.34
N GLN A 48 -18.37 -1.71 -2.06
CA GLN A 48 -18.02 -1.87 -3.47
C GLN A 48 -16.89 -2.91 -3.67
N ILE A 49 -16.11 -3.18 -2.63
CA ILE A 49 -14.99 -4.13 -2.73
C ILE A 49 -15.56 -5.56 -2.86
N PRO A 50 -15.23 -6.30 -3.93
CA PRO A 50 -15.80 -7.63 -4.15
C PRO A 50 -15.40 -8.58 -3.02
N THR A 51 -16.33 -9.44 -2.63
CA THR A 51 -16.12 -10.43 -1.55
C THR A 51 -15.14 -11.53 -1.94
N THR A 52 -14.98 -11.79 -3.23
CA THR A 52 -14.07 -12.79 -3.79
C THR A 52 -13.35 -12.25 -5.03
N GLY A 53 -12.36 -12.98 -5.52
CA GLY A 53 -11.57 -12.63 -6.70
C GLY A 53 -10.49 -11.56 -6.43
N PRO A 54 -9.50 -11.43 -7.34
CA PRO A 54 -8.43 -10.46 -7.20
C PRO A 54 -8.96 -9.04 -7.39
N ALA A 55 -8.45 -8.10 -6.60
CA ALA A 55 -8.68 -6.68 -6.81
C ALA A 55 -7.53 -5.86 -6.20
N ILE A 56 -7.29 -4.67 -6.73
CA ILE A 56 -6.22 -3.78 -6.30
C ILE A 56 -6.82 -2.50 -5.72
N LEU A 57 -6.44 -2.17 -4.49
CA LEU A 57 -6.76 -0.89 -3.85
C LEU A 57 -5.58 0.06 -4.03
N CYS A 58 -5.77 1.16 -4.76
CA CYS A 58 -4.75 2.17 -5.00
C CYS A 58 -5.04 3.41 -4.16
N ALA A 59 -4.20 3.71 -3.17
CA ALA A 59 -4.40 4.82 -2.24
C ALA A 59 -3.29 5.87 -2.33
N ASN A 60 -3.60 7.13 -1.97
CA ASN A 60 -2.59 8.14 -1.64
C ASN A 60 -1.84 7.76 -0.36
N HIS A 61 -0.63 8.30 -0.16
CA HIS A 61 0.22 7.90 0.96
C HIS A 61 0.79 9.11 1.71
N ILE A 62 0.20 9.43 2.87
CA ILE A 62 0.54 10.61 3.69
C ILE A 62 0.97 10.25 5.13
N SER A 63 0.83 8.97 5.53
CA SER A 63 1.20 8.49 6.86
C SER A 63 1.54 6.99 6.83
N PHE A 64 2.29 6.50 7.80
CA PHE A 64 2.41 5.06 8.04
C PHE A 64 1.05 4.42 8.38
N LEU A 65 0.18 5.17 9.03
CA LEU A 65 -1.15 4.70 9.44
C LEU A 65 -2.09 4.42 8.28
N ASP A 66 -1.82 4.93 7.07
CA ASP A 66 -2.63 4.63 5.87
C ASP A 66 -2.71 3.12 5.65
N SER A 67 -1.56 2.44 5.66
CA SER A 67 -1.50 0.97 5.52
C SER A 67 -2.20 0.25 6.68
N VAL A 68 -1.99 0.72 7.90
CA VAL A 68 -2.58 0.10 9.11
C VAL A 68 -4.09 0.20 9.09
N PHE A 69 -4.63 1.38 8.78
CA PHE A 69 -6.07 1.59 8.75
C PHE A 69 -6.73 0.89 7.56
N LEU A 70 -6.10 0.92 6.38
CA LEU A 70 -6.62 0.21 5.22
C LEU A 70 -6.71 -1.29 5.46
N LEU A 71 -5.67 -1.92 6.03
CA LEU A 71 -5.66 -3.32 6.44
C LEU A 71 -6.74 -3.63 7.51
N THR A 72 -6.94 -2.71 8.46
CA THR A 72 -7.89 -2.91 9.58
C THR A 72 -9.34 -2.82 9.11
N TYR A 73 -9.66 -1.85 8.24
CA TYR A 73 -11.04 -1.61 7.82
C TYR A 73 -11.43 -2.35 6.53
N SER A 74 -10.49 -2.95 5.82
CA SER A 74 -10.79 -3.80 4.66
C SER A 74 -11.87 -4.85 5.00
N PRO A 75 -12.87 -5.10 4.12
CA PRO A 75 -13.94 -6.08 4.39
C PRO A 75 -13.41 -7.53 4.42
N ARG A 76 -12.34 -7.81 3.70
CA ARG A 76 -11.67 -9.11 3.68
C ARG A 76 -10.16 -8.99 3.81
N ASN A 77 -9.47 -10.11 3.91
CA ASN A 77 -8.02 -10.15 4.02
C ASN A 77 -7.35 -9.50 2.81
N MET A 78 -6.31 -8.75 3.07
CA MET A 78 -5.60 -7.98 2.07
C MET A 78 -4.11 -7.94 2.39
N SER A 79 -3.30 -7.89 1.35
CA SER A 79 -1.85 -7.69 1.46
C SER A 79 -1.46 -6.30 0.99
N VAL A 80 -0.39 -5.75 1.55
CA VAL A 80 0.16 -4.45 1.16
C VAL A 80 1.67 -4.54 1.02
N VAL A 81 2.27 -3.73 0.16
CA VAL A 81 3.73 -3.57 0.15
C VAL A 81 4.18 -2.63 1.25
N GLY A 82 5.23 -3.02 1.95
CA GLY A 82 5.89 -2.20 2.97
C GLY A 82 7.39 -2.16 2.79
N LYS A 83 8.03 -1.21 3.46
CA LYS A 83 9.47 -1.02 3.40
C LYS A 83 10.19 -2.23 4.00
N SER A 84 11.21 -2.78 3.30
CA SER A 84 11.95 -3.97 3.75
C SER A 84 12.60 -3.81 5.12
N GLU A 85 13.02 -2.60 5.50
CA GLU A 85 13.63 -2.32 6.80
C GLU A 85 12.70 -2.59 8.00
N TYR A 86 11.37 -2.63 7.77
CA TYR A 86 10.44 -3.08 8.82
C TYR A 86 10.57 -4.57 9.15
N MET A 87 11.26 -5.33 8.29
CA MET A 87 11.54 -6.77 8.50
C MET A 87 12.90 -7.05 9.14
N ASP A 88 13.70 -6.03 9.47
CA ASP A 88 15.06 -6.22 10.01
C ASP A 88 15.04 -6.77 11.43
N SER A 89 14.07 -6.41 12.24
CA SER A 89 13.88 -6.98 13.56
C SER A 89 13.00 -8.24 13.53
N PHE A 90 13.36 -9.27 14.29
CA PHE A 90 12.57 -10.50 14.38
C PHE A 90 11.11 -10.23 14.82
N LYS A 91 10.90 -9.35 15.81
CA LYS A 91 9.56 -9.01 16.31
C LYS A 91 8.71 -8.29 15.26
N THR A 92 9.27 -7.31 14.59
CA THR A 92 8.55 -6.56 13.54
C THR A 92 8.32 -7.43 12.31
N ARG A 93 9.29 -8.26 11.92
CA ARG A 93 9.14 -9.23 10.83
C ARG A 93 7.94 -10.16 11.07
N TRP A 94 7.88 -10.79 12.24
CA TRP A 94 6.79 -11.69 12.58
C TRP A 94 5.43 -10.99 12.47
N LEU A 95 5.29 -9.81 13.08
CA LEU A 95 4.03 -9.05 13.06
C LEU A 95 3.64 -8.64 11.65
N PHE A 96 4.55 -7.99 10.91
CA PHE A 96 4.25 -7.47 9.58
C PHE A 96 3.93 -8.58 8.58
N THR A 97 4.61 -9.72 8.65
CA THR A 97 4.27 -10.89 7.84
C THR A 97 2.87 -11.41 8.17
N LYS A 98 2.50 -11.50 9.45
CA LYS A 98 1.18 -12.00 9.89
C LYS A 98 0.02 -11.10 9.48
N ILE A 99 0.23 -9.80 9.39
CA ILE A 99 -0.79 -8.84 8.94
C ILE A 99 -0.80 -8.63 7.42
N GLY A 100 -0.04 -9.39 6.64
CA GLY A 100 -0.09 -9.36 5.17
C GLY A 100 0.83 -8.33 4.51
N MET A 101 1.88 -7.85 5.20
CA MET A 101 2.85 -6.95 4.59
C MET A 101 3.90 -7.72 3.79
N ILE A 102 4.05 -7.35 2.52
CA ILE A 102 5.09 -7.85 1.60
C ILE A 102 6.26 -6.87 1.65
N PRO A 103 7.46 -7.31 2.06
CA PRO A 103 8.63 -6.44 2.07
C PRO A 103 9.06 -6.09 0.65
N LEU A 104 9.19 -4.81 0.37
CA LEU A 104 9.69 -4.28 -0.90
C LEU A 104 10.98 -3.52 -0.66
N ASP A 105 12.06 -4.01 -1.26
CA ASP A 105 13.29 -3.23 -1.40
C ASP A 105 13.16 -2.29 -2.60
N ARG A 106 13.24 -1.00 -2.34
CA ARG A 106 13.09 0.05 -3.34
C ARG A 106 14.38 0.40 -4.06
N SER A 107 15.49 -0.25 -3.70
CA SER A 107 16.78 -0.08 -4.38
C SER A 107 16.81 -0.77 -5.76
N GLY A 108 15.87 -1.66 -6.02
CA GLY A 108 15.82 -2.46 -7.25
C GLY A 108 16.51 -3.83 -7.09
N GLY A 109 16.74 -4.52 -8.20
CA GLY A 109 17.41 -5.81 -8.22
C GLY A 109 16.52 -7.01 -7.84
N GLU A 110 17.14 -8.11 -7.41
CA GLU A 110 16.47 -9.38 -7.11
C GLU A 110 15.38 -9.27 -6.05
N ASN A 111 15.58 -8.43 -5.03
CA ASN A 111 14.60 -8.23 -3.96
C ASN A 111 13.31 -7.55 -4.46
N ALA A 112 13.41 -6.65 -5.43
CA ALA A 112 12.25 -6.02 -6.04
C ALA A 112 11.47 -7.02 -6.90
N THR A 113 12.18 -7.87 -7.63
CA THR A 113 11.58 -8.99 -8.41
C THR A 113 10.88 -9.99 -7.49
N ALA A 114 11.52 -10.37 -6.39
CA ALA A 114 10.97 -11.28 -5.40
C ALA A 114 9.67 -10.71 -4.75
N ALA A 115 9.66 -9.42 -4.43
CA ALA A 115 8.46 -8.76 -3.91
C ALA A 115 7.33 -8.76 -4.95
N MET A 116 7.65 -8.53 -6.23
CA MET A 116 6.66 -8.59 -7.31
C MET A 116 6.06 -9.98 -7.45
N SER A 117 6.88 -11.03 -7.41
CA SER A 117 6.41 -12.43 -7.44
C SER A 117 5.47 -12.74 -6.27
N SER A 118 5.74 -12.19 -5.08
CA SER A 118 4.85 -12.34 -3.92
C SER A 118 3.50 -11.65 -4.13
N VAL A 119 3.50 -10.46 -4.74
CA VAL A 119 2.25 -9.76 -5.10
C VAL A 119 1.45 -10.54 -6.13
N GLU A 120 2.12 -11.06 -7.15
CA GLU A 120 1.49 -11.91 -8.17
C GLU A 120 0.87 -13.16 -7.55
N ALA A 121 1.53 -13.82 -6.61
CA ALA A 121 0.98 -14.95 -5.88
C ALA A 121 -0.27 -14.58 -5.06
N VAL A 122 -0.33 -13.38 -4.48
CA VAL A 122 -1.52 -12.86 -3.78
C VAL A 122 -2.69 -12.70 -4.74
N LEU A 123 -2.48 -12.05 -5.87
CA LEU A 123 -3.53 -11.83 -6.87
C LEU A 123 -3.99 -13.13 -7.53
N SER A 124 -3.08 -14.08 -7.82
CA SER A 124 -3.40 -15.41 -8.35
C SER A 124 -4.32 -16.23 -7.44
N ARG A 125 -4.25 -16.00 -6.13
CA ARG A 125 -5.15 -16.64 -5.15
C ARG A 125 -6.50 -15.94 -5.00
N GLY A 126 -6.76 -14.89 -5.78
CA GLY A 126 -7.98 -14.11 -5.68
C GLY A 126 -8.06 -13.21 -4.46
N GLU A 127 -6.91 -12.82 -3.88
CA GLU A 127 -6.84 -11.96 -2.70
C GLU A 127 -6.84 -10.47 -3.06
N LEU A 128 -7.14 -9.61 -2.08
CA LEU A 128 -6.97 -8.17 -2.21
C LEU A 128 -5.50 -7.76 -2.06
N PHE A 129 -5.12 -6.78 -2.86
CA PHE A 129 -3.81 -6.16 -2.77
C PHE A 129 -3.93 -4.64 -2.67
N GLY A 130 -3.28 -4.04 -1.67
CA GLY A 130 -3.20 -2.60 -1.50
C GLY A 130 -1.85 -2.05 -1.92
N ILE A 131 -1.85 -0.98 -2.68
CA ILE A 131 -0.63 -0.32 -3.15
C ILE A 131 -0.79 1.21 -3.09
N PHE A 132 0.33 1.88 -2.84
CA PHE A 132 0.45 3.33 -2.92
C PHE A 132 1.22 3.69 -4.19
N PRO A 133 0.56 4.14 -5.26
CA PRO A 133 1.21 4.35 -6.56
C PRO A 133 2.34 5.38 -6.52
N GLU A 134 2.31 6.34 -5.61
CA GLU A 134 3.39 7.31 -5.39
C GLU A 134 4.74 6.64 -5.06
N GLY A 135 4.69 5.43 -4.46
CA GLY A 135 5.86 4.66 -4.07
C GLY A 135 6.60 5.17 -2.82
N THR A 136 6.18 6.28 -2.24
CA THR A 136 6.69 6.81 -0.96
C THR A 136 5.62 7.68 -0.32
N ARG A 137 5.78 8.01 0.97
CA ARG A 137 4.88 8.92 1.68
C ARG A 137 5.12 10.37 1.25
N SER A 138 4.04 11.09 0.92
CA SER A 138 4.05 12.53 0.77
C SER A 138 4.31 13.20 2.13
N ARG A 139 5.25 14.15 2.17
CA ARG A 139 5.61 14.87 3.41
C ARG A 139 4.96 16.24 3.51
N ASP A 140 4.56 16.79 2.40
CA ASP A 140 3.94 18.10 2.26
C ASP A 140 2.42 18.04 2.04
N GLY A 141 1.87 16.82 2.00
CA GLY A 141 0.44 16.59 1.84
C GLY A 141 -0.05 16.64 0.39
N ARG A 142 0.82 16.90 -0.59
CA ARG A 142 0.45 16.88 -2.02
C ARG A 142 0.41 15.45 -2.56
N LEU A 143 -0.32 15.25 -3.64
CA LEU A 143 -0.42 13.97 -4.37
C LEU A 143 0.58 13.97 -5.51
N TYR A 144 1.50 13.03 -5.52
CA TYR A 144 2.57 12.95 -6.52
C TYR A 144 2.25 11.94 -7.62
N LYS A 145 2.91 12.11 -8.77
CA LYS A 145 2.78 11.24 -9.95
C LYS A 145 2.97 9.76 -9.58
N GLY A 146 2.00 8.93 -9.98
CA GLY A 146 2.00 7.50 -9.71
C GLY A 146 2.99 6.73 -10.59
N ARG A 147 3.53 5.64 -10.06
CA ARG A 147 4.34 4.65 -10.78
C ARG A 147 3.44 3.60 -11.39
N THR A 148 3.84 3.04 -12.53
CA THR A 148 3.00 2.12 -13.33
C THR A 148 2.86 0.71 -12.77
N GLY A 149 3.41 0.42 -11.59
CA GLY A 149 3.35 -0.93 -10.98
C GLY A 149 1.92 -1.44 -10.73
N ALA A 150 1.02 -0.56 -10.27
CA ALA A 150 -0.38 -0.91 -10.05
C ALA A 150 -1.09 -1.24 -11.37
N ALA A 151 -0.90 -0.43 -12.40
CA ALA A 151 -1.48 -0.64 -13.72
C ALA A 151 -0.98 -1.96 -14.35
N ARG A 152 0.33 -2.23 -14.26
CA ARG A 152 0.92 -3.48 -14.75
C ARG A 152 0.30 -4.71 -14.11
N LEU A 153 0.13 -4.71 -12.79
CA LEU A 153 -0.51 -5.80 -12.05
C LEU A 153 -1.99 -5.94 -12.44
N ALA A 154 -2.72 -4.84 -12.51
CA ALA A 154 -4.12 -4.84 -12.87
C ALA A 154 -4.37 -5.44 -14.26
N LEU A 155 -3.58 -5.06 -15.25
CA LEU A 155 -3.69 -5.58 -16.61
C LEU A 155 -3.23 -7.04 -16.69
N LYS A 156 -2.13 -7.40 -16.00
CA LYS A 156 -1.65 -8.80 -15.97
C LYS A 156 -2.70 -9.77 -15.42
N PHE A 157 -3.47 -9.35 -14.42
CA PHE A 157 -4.47 -10.20 -13.75
C PHE A 157 -5.92 -9.92 -14.20
N GLY A 158 -6.12 -8.95 -15.09
CA GLY A 158 -7.46 -8.57 -15.56
C GLY A 158 -8.39 -8.18 -14.41
N CYS A 159 -7.86 -7.62 -13.33
CA CYS A 159 -8.62 -7.35 -12.12
C CYS A 159 -8.95 -5.86 -11.96
N PRO A 160 -10.10 -5.53 -11.32
CA PRO A 160 -10.50 -4.14 -11.10
C PRO A 160 -9.54 -3.41 -10.15
N VAL A 161 -9.40 -2.10 -10.39
CA VAL A 161 -8.65 -1.19 -9.52
C VAL A 161 -9.63 -0.26 -8.82
N PHE A 162 -9.55 -0.21 -7.50
CA PHE A 162 -10.33 0.71 -6.67
C PHE A 162 -9.45 1.88 -6.24
N PRO A 163 -9.72 3.11 -6.69
CA PRO A 163 -9.05 4.29 -6.16
C PRO A 163 -9.51 4.54 -4.71
N VAL A 164 -8.57 4.85 -3.83
CA VAL A 164 -8.84 5.06 -2.41
C VAL A 164 -8.30 6.42 -1.99
N GLY A 165 -9.17 7.25 -1.43
CA GLY A 165 -8.78 8.52 -0.82
C GLY A 165 -8.66 8.39 0.69
N ILE A 166 -7.48 8.68 1.23
CA ILE A 166 -7.21 8.68 2.68
C ILE A 166 -6.84 10.10 3.10
N THR A 167 -7.57 10.65 4.10
CA THR A 167 -7.32 11.99 4.63
C THR A 167 -7.29 11.97 6.16
N GLY A 168 -6.54 12.92 6.76
CA GLY A 168 -6.44 13.08 8.21
C GLY A 168 -5.38 12.20 8.90
N THR A 169 -4.84 11.17 8.26
CA THR A 169 -3.83 10.30 8.86
C THR A 169 -2.51 11.03 9.15
N SER A 170 -2.14 12.03 8.36
CA SER A 170 -0.98 12.90 8.62
C SER A 170 -1.16 13.81 9.85
N GLU A 171 -2.40 14.14 10.21
CA GLU A 171 -2.70 14.86 11.46
C GLU A 171 -2.59 13.95 12.68
N ILE A 172 -2.89 12.67 12.52
CA ILE A 172 -2.73 11.63 13.54
C ILE A 172 -1.24 11.34 13.72
N MET A 173 -0.52 11.03 12.65
CA MET A 173 0.90 10.70 12.69
C MET A 173 1.59 11.16 11.39
N LYS A 174 2.40 12.22 11.51
CA LYS A 174 3.17 12.74 10.37
C LYS A 174 4.15 11.68 9.84
N PRO A 175 4.53 11.75 8.56
CA PRO A 175 5.69 11.01 8.07
C PRO A 175 6.89 11.24 8.99
N ASP A 176 7.67 10.19 9.23
CA ASP A 176 8.89 10.26 10.06
C ASP A 176 8.68 10.53 11.57
N THR A 177 7.44 10.51 12.07
CA THR A 177 7.13 10.48 13.52
C THR A 177 6.68 9.08 13.94
N VAL A 178 6.77 8.77 15.23
CA VAL A 178 6.38 7.47 15.80
C VAL A 178 5.24 7.57 16.81
N MET A 179 4.93 8.79 17.29
CA MET A 179 3.87 8.99 18.28
C MET A 179 2.61 9.54 17.62
N PRO A 180 1.51 8.79 17.65
CA PRO A 180 0.23 9.24 17.13
C PRO A 180 -0.44 10.24 18.09
N LYS A 181 -1.18 11.19 17.53
CA LYS A 181 -2.06 12.11 18.27
C LYS A 181 -3.47 11.51 18.33
N PHE A 182 -4.07 11.49 19.52
CA PHE A 182 -5.42 10.96 19.71
C PHE A 182 -6.52 11.97 19.38
N GLY A 183 -7.76 11.50 19.26
CA GLY A 183 -8.96 12.32 19.04
C GLY A 183 -9.09 12.93 17.63
N LYS A 184 -8.13 12.70 16.75
CA LYS A 184 -8.15 13.22 15.38
C LYS A 184 -9.13 12.45 14.49
N ARG A 185 -9.48 13.06 13.35
CA ARG A 185 -10.36 12.45 12.34
C ARG A 185 -9.53 11.80 11.23
N CYS A 186 -10.04 10.67 10.74
CA CYS A 186 -9.54 9.99 9.55
C CYS A 186 -10.73 9.65 8.65
N LYS A 187 -10.65 10.01 7.38
CA LYS A 187 -11.64 9.61 6.39
C LYS A 187 -10.97 8.70 5.36
N ILE A 188 -11.62 7.57 5.03
CA ILE A 188 -11.22 6.65 3.98
C ILE A 188 -12.41 6.46 3.05
N VAL A 189 -12.23 6.77 1.79
CA VAL A 189 -13.24 6.63 0.75
C VAL A 189 -12.74 5.67 -0.31
N ILE A 190 -13.49 4.61 -0.56
CA ILE A 190 -13.27 3.72 -1.71
C ILE A 190 -14.10 4.30 -2.86
N GLY A 191 -13.45 4.66 -3.95
CA GLY A 191 -14.12 5.16 -5.16
C GLY A 191 -14.59 4.03 -6.06
N GLU A 192 -15.38 4.40 -7.08
CA GLU A 192 -15.86 3.47 -8.10
C GLU A 192 -14.71 2.72 -8.77
N PRO A 193 -14.87 1.40 -9.01
CA PRO A 193 -13.83 0.62 -9.66
C PRO A 193 -13.52 1.14 -11.05
N ILE A 194 -12.24 1.16 -11.39
CA ILE A 194 -11.78 1.39 -12.75
C ILE A 194 -11.86 0.07 -13.48
N ASP A 195 -12.65 0.03 -14.56
CA ASP A 195 -12.70 -1.11 -15.44
C ASP A 195 -11.41 -1.21 -16.25
N THR A 196 -10.66 -2.27 -16.01
CA THR A 196 -9.39 -2.54 -16.69
C THR A 196 -9.56 -3.26 -18.03
N GLN A 197 -10.75 -3.79 -18.33
CA GLN A 197 -11.01 -4.57 -19.54
C GLN A 197 -10.75 -3.76 -20.82
N LYS A 198 -11.09 -2.47 -20.80
CA LYS A 198 -10.86 -1.53 -21.92
C LYS A 198 -9.38 -1.38 -22.31
N TYR A 199 -8.46 -1.78 -21.44
CA TYR A 199 -7.02 -1.66 -21.65
C TYR A 199 -6.34 -2.97 -22.05
N LEU A 200 -7.00 -4.13 -21.87
CA LEU A 200 -6.39 -5.46 -22.02
C LEU A 200 -5.84 -5.72 -23.42
N SER A 201 -6.50 -5.20 -24.47
CA SER A 201 -6.05 -5.39 -25.85
C SER A 201 -4.67 -4.75 -26.16
N ARG A 202 -4.19 -3.86 -25.29
CA ARG A 202 -2.91 -3.13 -25.42
C ARG A 202 -2.11 -3.17 -24.12
N ALA A 203 -2.26 -4.23 -23.31
CA ALA A 203 -1.75 -4.34 -21.95
C ALA A 203 -0.21 -4.21 -21.83
N ASP A 204 0.53 -4.57 -22.87
CA ASP A 204 2.00 -4.53 -22.89
C ASP A 204 2.56 -3.15 -23.30
N SER A 205 1.69 -2.22 -23.73
CA SER A 205 2.12 -0.87 -24.14
C SER A 205 2.47 0.01 -22.93
N PRO A 206 3.67 0.61 -22.91
CA PRO A 206 4.04 1.56 -21.87
C PRO A 206 3.08 2.76 -21.77
N GLU A 207 2.53 3.19 -22.90
CA GLU A 207 1.56 4.29 -22.99
C GLU A 207 0.28 3.93 -22.26
N VAL A 208 -0.24 2.71 -22.44
CA VAL A 208 -1.43 2.20 -21.77
C VAL A 208 -1.22 2.05 -20.27
N LEU A 209 -0.05 1.58 -19.85
CA LEU A 209 0.31 1.54 -18.43
C LEU A 209 0.33 2.94 -17.84
N ARG A 210 0.79 3.93 -18.57
CA ARG A 210 0.79 5.34 -18.13
C ARG A 210 -0.64 5.88 -18.06
N GLU A 211 -1.43 5.67 -19.10
CA GLU A 211 -2.83 6.09 -19.19
C GLU A 211 -3.66 5.56 -18.00
N LEU A 212 -3.63 4.26 -17.76
CA LEU A 212 -4.31 3.66 -16.61
C LEU A 212 -3.79 4.20 -15.28
N THR A 213 -2.49 4.43 -15.15
CA THR A 213 -1.93 5.00 -13.92
C THR A 213 -2.41 6.42 -13.71
N ASP A 214 -2.47 7.24 -14.76
CA ASP A 214 -2.93 8.62 -14.66
C ASP A 214 -4.45 8.67 -14.34
N GLU A 215 -5.26 7.76 -14.90
CA GLU A 215 -6.65 7.61 -14.49
C GLU A 215 -6.78 7.28 -13.01
N ILE A 216 -5.98 6.33 -12.50
CA ILE A 216 -5.95 5.98 -11.07
C ILE A 216 -5.64 7.23 -10.22
N MET A 217 -4.62 8.00 -10.60
CA MET A 217 -4.20 9.17 -9.83
C MET A 217 -5.24 10.29 -9.85
N VAL A 218 -5.89 10.54 -10.99
CA VAL A 218 -6.98 11.51 -11.11
C VAL A 218 -8.16 11.13 -10.21
N ARG A 219 -8.52 9.84 -10.16
CA ARG A 219 -9.60 9.35 -9.28
C ARG A 219 -9.22 9.50 -7.80
N ILE A 220 -7.96 9.20 -7.42
CA ILE A 220 -7.47 9.45 -6.05
C ILE A 220 -7.51 10.93 -5.71
N GLN A 221 -7.07 11.81 -6.62
CA GLN A 221 -7.14 13.26 -6.45
C GLN A 221 -8.58 13.74 -6.22
N ALA A 222 -9.52 13.23 -7.00
CA ALA A 222 -10.93 13.58 -6.84
C ALA A 222 -11.49 13.25 -5.46
N LEU A 223 -11.03 12.14 -4.84
CA LEU A 223 -11.44 11.71 -3.49
C LEU A 223 -10.75 12.50 -2.37
N THR A 224 -9.48 12.86 -2.56
CA THR A 224 -8.66 13.50 -1.51
C THR A 224 -8.64 15.01 -1.57
N LYS A 225 -8.90 15.59 -2.76
CA LYS A 225 -8.76 17.02 -3.07
C LYS A 225 -7.33 17.56 -2.86
N GLN A 226 -6.33 16.68 -2.87
CA GLN A 226 -4.92 17.07 -2.77
C GLN A 226 -4.48 17.83 -4.04
N GLU A 227 -3.56 18.77 -3.88
CA GLU A 227 -2.84 19.38 -5.00
C GLU A 227 -2.01 18.30 -5.70
N TYR A 228 -2.16 18.17 -7.02
CA TYR A 228 -1.43 17.18 -7.80
C TYR A 228 -0.11 17.73 -8.31
N VAL A 229 0.96 16.96 -8.11
CA VAL A 229 2.30 17.26 -8.61
C VAL A 229 2.65 16.29 -9.74
N TYR A 230 2.92 16.82 -10.92
CA TYR A 230 3.21 16.03 -12.13
C TYR A 230 4.58 15.34 -12.11
N ASP A 231 5.33 15.46 -11.02
CA ASP A 231 6.60 14.79 -10.78
C ASP A 231 6.50 13.66 -9.76
N TYR A 232 7.47 12.76 -9.77
CA TYR A 232 7.57 11.73 -8.76
C TYR A 232 7.99 12.30 -7.41
N ALA A 233 7.39 11.78 -6.34
CA ALA A 233 7.77 12.17 -4.99
C ALA A 233 9.28 11.96 -4.73
N PRO A 234 9.96 12.95 -4.12
CA PRO A 234 11.38 12.86 -3.84
C PRO A 234 11.68 11.69 -2.90
N ARG A 235 12.65 10.86 -3.26
CA ARG A 235 13.14 9.78 -2.40
C ARG A 235 14.03 10.39 -1.30
N ARG A 236 13.91 9.85 -0.08
CA ARG A 236 14.85 10.21 0.99
C ARG A 236 16.24 9.72 0.59
N SER A 237 17.22 10.63 0.42
CA SER A 237 18.61 10.25 0.32
C SER A 237 19.05 9.60 1.64
N SER A 238 19.81 8.52 1.58
CA SER A 238 20.35 7.80 2.73
C SER A 238 21.36 8.63 3.55
N THR A 239 21.66 9.85 3.13
CA THR A 239 22.78 10.66 3.61
C THR A 239 22.48 11.51 4.86
N ASN A 240 21.24 11.62 5.33
CA ASN A 240 20.91 12.38 6.54
C ASN A 240 20.48 11.48 7.70
N ARG A 241 21.41 10.65 8.20
CA ARG A 241 21.40 10.13 9.57
C ARG A 241 22.61 10.74 10.28
N THR A 242 22.47 11.96 10.76
CA THR A 242 23.29 12.49 11.85
C THR A 242 22.56 12.30 13.14
#